data_90d235e5fc2c3b97e7b811febc9b59ce
#
_entry.id   90d235e5fc2c3b97e7b811febc9b59ce
#
_cell.length_a   1.000
_cell.length_b   1.000
_cell.length_c   1.000
_cell.angle_alpha   90.00
_cell.angle_beta   90.00
_cell.angle_gamma   90.00
#
_symmetry.space_group_name_H-M   'P 1'
#
loop_
_entity.id
_entity.type
_entity.pdbx_description
1 polymer ?
#
loop_
_entity_poly.entity_id
_entity_poly.type
_entity_poly.pdbx_seq_one_letter_code
_entity_poly.pdbx_strand_id
1 'polypeptide(L)'
;MTETAPRDADDPQLRGAAFFDLDRTLLAGASGPVISEALRHVGLLSGATGALENLAFGIFNVIGETWPSMLLTRQGARAARGWPVDLVRKAADRAAEPLADAVLPYARQLIEDHRGEHRALVLATTTPYDLVRPLAERLGFDDLVATRFGIRAGHYDGTIDGEFVWGKGKARAVRAWARRHRVDLGQSFAYSD
;
A
#
# COMPACT_ATOMS: atom_id res chain seq x y z
N MET A 1 17.36 -2.91 -10.50
CA MET A 1 17.05 -3.87 -9.42
C MET A 1 17.99 -3.53 -8.27
N THR A 2 17.52 -2.68 -7.36
CA THR A 2 18.23 -2.44 -6.09
C THR A 2 17.41 -3.18 -5.04
N GLU A 3 17.82 -4.40 -4.78
CA GLU A 3 17.42 -5.18 -3.63
C GLU A 3 17.93 -4.44 -2.40
N THR A 4 17.01 -3.94 -1.58
CA THR A 4 17.37 -3.36 -0.27
C THR A 4 17.99 -4.50 0.53
N ALA A 5 19.30 -4.41 0.78
CA ALA A 5 20.04 -5.38 1.56
C ALA A 5 19.35 -5.57 2.92
N PRO A 6 19.31 -6.83 3.45
CA PRO A 6 18.86 -7.06 4.81
C PRO A 6 19.77 -6.29 5.77
N ARG A 7 19.17 -5.47 6.64
CA ARG A 7 19.90 -4.78 7.71
C ARG A 7 20.65 -5.81 8.55
N ASP A 8 21.90 -5.49 8.88
CA ASP A 8 22.85 -6.33 9.58
C ASP A 8 22.33 -6.87 10.92
N ALA A 9 22.80 -8.07 11.30
CA ALA A 9 22.42 -8.80 12.49
C ALA A 9 22.86 -8.16 13.83
N ASP A 10 23.47 -6.96 13.79
CA ASP A 10 23.93 -6.20 14.96
C ASP A 10 23.02 -4.99 15.30
N ASP A 11 21.89 -4.80 14.61
CA ASP A 11 20.91 -3.80 14.99
C ASP A 11 20.17 -4.23 16.27
N PRO A 12 20.00 -3.35 17.29
CA PRO A 12 19.34 -3.72 18.54
C PRO A 12 18.00 -4.39 18.25
N GLN A 13 17.82 -5.61 18.73
CA GLN A 13 16.75 -6.54 18.42
C GLN A 13 15.41 -5.83 18.34
N LEU A 14 14.84 -5.74 17.15
CA LEU A 14 13.48 -5.27 16.95
C LEU A 14 12.55 -6.14 17.81
N ARG A 15 11.96 -5.58 18.84
CA ARG A 15 11.10 -6.31 19.81
C ARG A 15 9.81 -6.82 19.15
N GLY A 16 9.47 -6.33 17.97
CA GLY A 16 8.27 -6.65 17.22
C GLY A 16 8.12 -5.69 16.05
N ALA A 17 6.94 -5.68 15.45
CA ALA A 17 6.57 -4.74 14.42
C ALA A 17 5.22 -4.07 14.71
N ALA A 18 5.00 -2.90 14.15
CA ALA A 18 3.69 -2.25 14.09
C ALA A 18 3.22 -2.22 12.64
N PHE A 19 2.14 -2.94 12.35
CA PHE A 19 1.52 -3.02 11.05
C PHE A 19 0.35 -2.04 10.98
N PHE A 20 0.36 -1.16 9.99
CA PHE A 20 -0.70 -0.18 9.79
C PHE A 20 -1.40 -0.42 8.46
N ASP A 21 -2.72 -0.40 8.47
CA ASP A 21 -3.48 -0.24 7.24
C ASP A 21 -3.51 1.24 6.84
N LEU A 22 -3.86 1.51 5.57
CA LEU A 22 -3.91 2.87 5.04
C LEU A 22 -5.31 3.47 5.16
N ASP A 23 -6.25 2.90 4.41
CA ASP A 23 -7.60 3.44 4.24
C ASP A 23 -8.42 3.27 5.53
N ARG A 24 -9.04 4.34 6.00
CA ARG A 24 -9.81 4.40 7.28
C ARG A 24 -9.02 4.03 8.55
N THR A 25 -7.70 3.92 8.43
CA THR A 25 -6.79 3.65 9.56
C THR A 25 -5.75 4.77 9.70
N LEU A 26 -4.81 4.91 8.78
CA LEU A 26 -3.93 6.08 8.74
C LEU A 26 -4.67 7.32 8.23
N LEU A 27 -5.59 7.13 7.28
CA LEU A 27 -6.44 8.16 6.70
C LEU A 27 -7.86 8.06 7.26
N ALA A 28 -8.58 9.18 7.33
CA ALA A 28 -10.00 9.18 7.70
C ALA A 28 -10.89 8.52 6.63
N GLY A 29 -10.45 8.50 5.39
CA GLY A 29 -11.16 7.95 4.23
C GLY A 29 -10.28 7.06 3.38
N ALA A 30 -10.70 6.86 2.14
CA ALA A 30 -9.96 6.06 1.16
C ALA A 30 -8.90 6.90 0.42
N SER A 31 -7.76 6.30 0.13
CA SER A 31 -6.68 6.88 -0.69
C SER A 31 -7.02 6.96 -2.19
N GLY A 32 -7.98 6.16 -2.64
CA GLY A 32 -8.37 6.01 -4.04
C GLY A 32 -8.64 7.33 -4.80
N PRO A 33 -9.41 8.28 -4.27
CA PRO A 33 -9.68 9.56 -4.95
C PRO A 33 -8.41 10.36 -5.27
N VAL A 34 -7.47 10.46 -4.31
CA VAL A 34 -6.18 11.17 -4.48
C VAL A 34 -5.31 10.47 -5.52
N ILE A 35 -5.22 9.15 -5.44
CA ILE A 35 -4.46 8.32 -6.39
C ILE A 35 -5.05 8.43 -7.80
N SER A 36 -6.38 8.37 -7.93
CA SER A 36 -7.06 8.49 -9.22
C SER A 36 -6.84 9.86 -9.87
N GLU A 37 -6.82 10.93 -9.08
CA GLU A 37 -6.51 12.27 -9.56
C GLU A 37 -5.06 12.34 -10.09
N ALA A 38 -4.12 11.78 -9.35
CA ALA A 38 -2.73 11.72 -9.76
C ALA A 38 -2.53 10.89 -11.06
N LEU A 39 -3.23 9.75 -11.20
CA LEU A 39 -3.22 8.93 -12.41
C LEU A 39 -3.83 9.67 -13.62
N ARG A 40 -4.91 10.44 -13.42
CA ARG A 40 -5.47 11.31 -14.47
C ARG A 40 -4.47 12.38 -14.91
N HIS A 41 -3.77 12.97 -13.95
CA HIS A 41 -2.78 14.02 -14.22
C HIS A 41 -1.63 13.54 -15.13
N VAL A 42 -1.21 12.29 -15.00
CA VAL A 42 -0.17 11.69 -15.86
C VAL A 42 -0.75 11.05 -17.15
N GLY A 43 -2.06 11.17 -17.38
CA GLY A 43 -2.73 10.69 -18.59
C GLY A 43 -3.02 9.18 -18.62
N LEU A 44 -2.91 8.49 -17.50
CA LEU A 44 -3.22 7.04 -17.41
C LEU A 44 -4.71 6.77 -17.26
N LEU A 45 -5.47 7.72 -16.71
CA LEU A 45 -6.92 7.68 -16.66
C LEU A 45 -7.51 8.82 -17.50
N SER A 46 -8.46 8.51 -18.39
CA SER A 46 -9.13 9.52 -19.21
C SER A 46 -10.40 10.03 -18.54
N GLY A 47 -10.69 11.34 -18.65
CA GLY A 47 -11.89 11.94 -18.06
C GLY A 47 -13.22 11.43 -18.65
N ALA A 48 -13.21 10.79 -19.84
CA ALA A 48 -14.40 10.27 -20.50
C ALA A 48 -14.87 8.91 -19.95
N THR A 49 -13.98 8.11 -19.39
CA THR A 49 -14.30 6.85 -18.70
C THR A 49 -14.62 7.06 -17.22
N GLY A 50 -14.42 8.29 -16.73
CA GLY A 50 -14.51 8.66 -15.31
C GLY A 50 -15.85 8.38 -14.62
N ALA A 51 -16.97 8.27 -15.36
CA ALA A 51 -18.26 7.95 -14.76
C ALA A 51 -18.32 6.46 -14.32
N LEU A 52 -17.78 5.55 -15.13
CA LEU A 52 -17.72 4.11 -14.81
C LEU A 52 -16.60 3.81 -13.79
N GLU A 53 -15.47 4.50 -13.93
CA GLU A 53 -14.34 4.43 -13.00
C GLU A 53 -14.71 5.06 -11.65
N ASN A 54 -15.38 6.22 -11.63
CA ASN A 54 -15.89 6.84 -10.42
C ASN A 54 -16.99 6.00 -9.76
N LEU A 55 -17.79 5.26 -10.52
CA LEU A 55 -18.75 4.30 -9.98
C LEU A 55 -18.05 3.11 -9.35
N ALA A 56 -17.00 2.58 -9.98
CA ALA A 56 -16.19 1.49 -9.42
C ALA A 56 -15.45 1.94 -8.15
N PHE A 57 -14.84 3.13 -8.13
CA PHE A 57 -14.19 3.70 -6.94
C PHE A 57 -15.19 4.22 -5.91
N GLY A 58 -16.37 4.71 -6.31
CA GLY A 58 -17.44 5.10 -5.40
C GLY A 58 -18.04 3.91 -4.64
N ILE A 59 -18.14 2.76 -5.28
CA ILE A 59 -18.54 1.50 -4.65
C ILE A 59 -17.46 1.06 -3.62
N PHE A 60 -16.18 1.30 -3.90
CA PHE A 60 -15.07 1.05 -2.96
C PHE A 60 -15.21 1.86 -1.66
N ASN A 61 -15.66 3.11 -1.75
CA ASN A 61 -15.85 3.98 -0.58
C ASN A 61 -17.04 3.61 0.31
N VAL A 62 -18.04 2.90 -0.23
CA VAL A 62 -19.31 2.66 0.46
C VAL A 62 -19.42 1.24 1.04
N ILE A 63 -18.75 0.24 0.44
CA ILE A 63 -19.02 -1.17 0.73
C ILE A 63 -17.94 -1.82 1.64
N GLY A 64 -16.78 -1.15 1.87
CA GLY A 64 -15.71 -1.72 2.69
C GLY A 64 -15.08 -2.98 2.08
N GLU A 65 -14.43 -3.80 2.89
CA GLU A 65 -13.77 -5.05 2.48
C GLU A 65 -14.78 -6.18 2.19
N THR A 66 -15.58 -6.06 1.13
CA THR A 66 -16.52 -7.11 0.71
C THR A 66 -16.04 -7.84 -0.56
N TRP A 67 -16.64 -8.98 -0.86
CA TRP A 67 -16.36 -9.81 -2.04
C TRP A 67 -16.25 -9.03 -3.37
N PRO A 68 -17.06 -7.98 -3.66
CA PRO A 68 -16.88 -7.16 -4.84
C PRO A 68 -15.55 -6.42 -4.91
N SER A 69 -14.99 -5.98 -3.76
CA SER A 69 -13.70 -5.27 -3.74
C SER A 69 -12.52 -6.18 -4.09
N MET A 70 -12.57 -7.47 -3.75
CA MET A 70 -11.56 -8.46 -4.17
C MET A 70 -11.53 -8.63 -5.70
N LEU A 71 -12.72 -8.67 -6.33
CA LEU A 71 -12.82 -8.75 -7.79
C LEU A 71 -12.24 -7.50 -8.44
N LEU A 72 -12.52 -6.33 -7.88
CA LEU A 72 -12.04 -5.02 -8.37
C LEU A 72 -10.51 -4.88 -8.28
N THR A 73 -9.85 -5.37 -7.24
CA THR A 73 -8.38 -5.27 -7.12
C THR A 73 -7.65 -6.22 -8.09
N ARG A 74 -8.19 -7.42 -8.33
CA ARG A 74 -7.69 -8.31 -9.39
C ARG A 74 -7.97 -7.76 -10.78
N GLN A 75 -9.11 -7.09 -10.97
CA GLN A 75 -9.42 -6.36 -12.20
C GLN A 75 -8.53 -5.12 -12.34
N GLY A 76 -8.12 -4.48 -11.24
CA GLY A 76 -7.16 -3.37 -11.23
C GLY A 76 -5.83 -3.73 -11.87
N ALA A 77 -5.27 -4.91 -11.56
CA ALA A 77 -4.05 -5.40 -12.23
C ALA A 77 -4.27 -5.57 -13.74
N ARG A 78 -5.43 -6.13 -14.15
CA ARG A 78 -5.78 -6.28 -15.56
C ARG A 78 -6.03 -4.94 -16.25
N ALA A 79 -6.69 -4.01 -15.58
CA ALA A 79 -6.95 -2.66 -16.08
C ALA A 79 -5.66 -1.85 -16.27
N ALA A 80 -4.67 -2.05 -15.40
CA ALA A 80 -3.35 -1.43 -15.51
C ALA A 80 -2.48 -2.06 -16.61
N ARG A 81 -2.93 -3.15 -17.26
CA ARG A 81 -2.14 -3.81 -18.32
C ARG A 81 -1.75 -2.82 -19.41
N GLY A 82 -0.46 -2.78 -19.71
CA GLY A 82 0.10 -1.86 -20.71
C GLY A 82 0.44 -0.49 -20.16
N TRP A 83 0.12 -0.17 -18.91
CA TRP A 83 0.54 1.10 -18.33
C TRP A 83 2.06 1.11 -18.12
N PRO A 84 2.76 2.18 -18.52
CA PRO A 84 4.18 2.37 -18.21
C PRO A 84 4.39 2.50 -16.70
N VAL A 85 5.31 1.72 -16.16
CA VAL A 85 5.60 1.70 -14.70
C VAL A 85 6.11 3.06 -14.21
N ASP A 86 6.89 3.76 -15.04
CA ASP A 86 7.43 5.08 -14.71
C ASP A 86 6.33 6.15 -14.58
N LEU A 87 5.27 6.08 -15.39
CA LEU A 87 4.13 6.99 -15.26
C LEU A 87 3.32 6.69 -13.99
N VAL A 88 3.13 5.42 -13.65
CA VAL A 88 2.47 5.05 -12.39
C VAL A 88 3.27 5.54 -11.18
N ARG A 89 4.59 5.40 -11.21
CA ARG A 89 5.47 5.92 -10.15
C ARG A 89 5.42 7.44 -10.04
N LYS A 90 5.41 8.17 -11.17
CA LYS A 90 5.21 9.63 -11.17
C LYS A 90 3.85 10.02 -10.56
N ALA A 91 2.79 9.28 -10.84
CA ALA A 91 1.49 9.50 -10.20
C ALA A 91 1.56 9.23 -8.68
N ALA A 92 2.23 8.16 -8.27
CA ALA A 92 2.42 7.81 -6.86
C ALA A 92 3.21 8.90 -6.10
N ASP A 93 4.31 9.40 -6.69
CA ASP A 93 5.09 10.50 -6.11
C ASP A 93 4.22 11.76 -5.92
N ARG A 94 3.36 12.07 -6.91
CA ARG A 94 2.43 13.20 -6.83
C ARG A 94 1.35 12.99 -5.75
N ALA A 95 0.87 11.77 -5.55
CA ALA A 95 -0.14 11.46 -4.55
C ALA A 95 0.42 11.40 -3.12
N ALA A 96 1.72 11.16 -2.96
CA ALA A 96 2.35 10.90 -1.67
C ALA A 96 2.23 12.08 -0.70
N GLU A 97 2.42 13.34 -1.16
CA GLU A 97 2.35 14.53 -0.31
C GLU A 97 0.93 14.77 0.22
N PRO A 98 -0.11 14.91 -0.62
CA PRO A 98 -1.46 15.13 -0.10
C PRO A 98 -1.98 13.96 0.74
N LEU A 99 -1.57 12.71 0.48
CA LEU A 99 -1.89 11.57 1.33
C LEU A 99 -1.15 11.65 2.67
N ALA A 100 0.12 12.04 2.68
CA ALA A 100 0.87 12.22 3.90
C ALA A 100 0.26 13.33 4.77
N ASP A 101 -0.15 14.44 4.18
CA ASP A 101 -0.80 15.55 4.90
C ASP A 101 -2.14 15.13 5.52
N ALA A 102 -2.86 14.23 4.86
CA ALA A 102 -4.16 13.70 5.32
C ALA A 102 -4.05 12.62 6.42
N VAL A 103 -2.83 12.20 6.81
CA VAL A 103 -2.65 11.23 7.91
C VAL A 103 -3.16 11.82 9.21
N LEU A 104 -4.01 11.05 9.89
CA LEU A 104 -4.67 11.45 11.13
C LEU A 104 -3.66 11.71 12.25
N PRO A 105 -3.88 12.74 13.09
CA PRO A 105 -2.93 13.12 14.15
C PRO A 105 -2.60 11.95 15.10
N TYR A 106 -3.61 11.17 15.50
CA TYR A 106 -3.38 10.01 16.37
C TYR A 106 -2.52 8.93 15.69
N ALA A 107 -2.67 8.74 14.39
CA ALA A 107 -1.89 7.75 13.65
C ALA A 107 -0.41 8.18 13.55
N ARG A 108 -0.15 9.48 13.39
CA ARG A 108 1.22 10.02 13.47
C ARG A 108 1.84 9.75 14.83
N GLN A 109 1.08 9.99 15.91
CA GLN A 109 1.57 9.72 17.27
C GLN A 109 1.91 8.25 17.47
N LEU A 110 1.03 7.32 17.03
CA LEU A 110 1.30 5.88 17.11
C LEU A 110 2.54 5.46 16.31
N ILE A 111 2.77 6.04 15.13
CA ILE A 111 3.99 5.79 14.35
C ILE A 111 5.23 6.20 15.14
N GLU A 112 5.22 7.39 15.75
CA GLU A 112 6.35 7.88 16.55
C GLU A 112 6.55 7.05 17.83
N ASP A 113 5.48 6.65 18.51
CA ASP A 113 5.55 5.83 19.72
C ASP A 113 6.21 4.48 19.41
N HIS A 114 5.79 3.81 18.34
CA HIS A 114 6.41 2.54 17.92
C HIS A 114 7.85 2.70 17.45
N ARG A 115 8.15 3.81 16.77
CA ARG A 115 9.53 4.14 16.40
C ARG A 115 10.42 4.33 17.64
N GLY A 116 9.91 5.05 18.64
CA GLY A 116 10.60 5.25 19.93
C GLY A 116 10.84 3.94 20.70
N GLU A 117 9.96 2.96 20.50
CA GLU A 117 10.10 1.62 21.09
C GLU A 117 10.90 0.64 20.20
N HIS A 118 11.55 1.12 19.16
CA HIS A 118 12.36 0.33 18.22
C HIS A 118 11.61 -0.84 17.57
N ARG A 119 10.31 -0.66 17.28
CA ARG A 119 9.53 -1.61 16.46
C ARG A 119 9.67 -1.29 14.99
N ALA A 120 9.72 -2.32 14.17
CA ALA A 120 9.63 -2.15 12.72
C ALA A 120 8.26 -1.56 12.34
N LEU A 121 8.26 -0.49 11.56
CA LEU A 121 7.04 0.14 11.04
C LEU A 121 6.73 -0.43 9.66
N VAL A 122 5.58 -1.06 9.50
CA VAL A 122 5.20 -1.73 8.25
C VAL A 122 3.84 -1.24 7.79
N LEU A 123 3.80 -0.64 6.60
CA LEU A 123 2.52 -0.31 5.98
C LEU A 123 1.96 -1.57 5.30
N ALA A 124 0.81 -2.07 5.76
CA ALA A 124 0.16 -3.26 5.23
C ALA A 124 -1.20 -2.90 4.64
N THR A 125 -1.28 -2.76 3.31
CA THR A 125 -2.46 -2.21 2.63
C THR A 125 -2.89 -3.02 1.42
N THR A 126 -4.16 -2.90 1.05
CA THR A 126 -4.71 -3.46 -0.19
C THR A 126 -4.39 -2.62 -1.42
N THR A 127 -4.02 -1.35 -1.23
CA THR A 127 -3.58 -0.47 -2.32
C THR A 127 -2.30 -1.01 -2.97
N PRO A 128 -2.17 -1.00 -4.31
CA PRO A 128 -1.02 -1.57 -5.01
C PRO A 128 0.33 -0.95 -4.59
N TYR A 129 1.35 -1.78 -4.52
CA TYR A 129 2.69 -1.47 -4.01
C TYR A 129 3.28 -0.19 -4.62
N ASP A 130 3.36 -0.10 -5.96
CA ASP A 130 3.97 1.04 -6.64
C ASP A 130 3.20 2.36 -6.42
N LEU A 131 1.91 2.30 -6.07
CA LEU A 131 1.09 3.49 -5.81
C LEU A 131 1.26 4.05 -4.40
N VAL A 132 1.67 3.24 -3.42
CA VAL A 132 1.80 3.69 -2.02
C VAL A 132 3.23 3.70 -1.51
N ARG A 133 4.18 3.18 -2.26
CA ARG A 133 5.59 3.16 -1.86
C ARG A 133 6.14 4.55 -1.51
N PRO A 134 5.94 5.60 -2.33
CA PRO A 134 6.43 6.93 -2.00
C PRO A 134 5.80 7.50 -0.71
N LEU A 135 4.53 7.17 -0.44
CA LEU A 135 3.87 7.55 0.81
C LEU A 135 4.52 6.84 2.01
N ALA A 136 4.74 5.52 1.91
CA ALA A 136 5.39 4.75 2.98
C ALA A 136 6.79 5.30 3.28
N GLU A 137 7.59 5.57 2.26
CA GLU A 137 8.91 6.18 2.38
C GLU A 137 8.84 7.57 3.07
N ARG A 138 7.88 8.42 2.66
CA ARG A 138 7.68 9.76 3.22
C ARG A 138 7.26 9.75 4.69
N LEU A 139 6.48 8.76 5.11
CA LEU A 139 6.06 8.56 6.50
C LEU A 139 7.12 7.83 7.35
N GLY A 140 8.22 7.40 6.74
CA GLY A 140 9.32 6.72 7.41
C GLY A 140 8.97 5.29 7.82
N PHE A 141 8.13 4.59 7.05
CA PHE A 141 7.93 3.15 7.22
C PHE A 141 9.18 2.38 6.79
N ASP A 142 9.52 1.34 7.54
CA ASP A 142 10.67 0.48 7.24
C ASP A 142 10.39 -0.48 6.08
N ASP A 143 9.13 -0.89 5.91
CA ASP A 143 8.74 -1.77 4.81
C ASP A 143 7.25 -1.65 4.45
N LEU A 144 6.87 -2.30 3.36
CA LEU A 144 5.55 -2.24 2.76
C LEU A 144 5.05 -3.64 2.37
N VAL A 145 3.93 -4.05 2.93
CA VAL A 145 3.19 -5.27 2.57
C VAL A 145 1.99 -4.87 1.73
N ALA A 146 2.10 -4.99 0.42
CA ALA A 146 1.08 -4.62 -0.55
C ALA A 146 1.15 -5.51 -1.80
N THR A 147 0.06 -5.57 -2.57
CA THR A 147 0.01 -6.33 -3.82
C THR A 147 0.95 -5.74 -4.86
N ARG A 148 1.84 -6.56 -5.41
CA ARG A 148 2.71 -6.18 -6.53
C ARG A 148 2.07 -6.61 -7.84
N PHE A 149 2.05 -5.72 -8.82
CA PHE A 149 1.64 -6.07 -10.18
C PHE A 149 2.84 -6.58 -10.98
N GLY A 150 2.59 -7.57 -11.84
CA GLY A 150 3.61 -8.12 -12.73
C GLY A 150 4.07 -7.08 -13.75
N ILE A 151 5.39 -7.04 -13.99
CA ILE A 151 6.03 -6.09 -14.90
C ILE A 151 6.77 -6.85 -15.99
N ARG A 152 6.56 -6.44 -17.25
CA ARG A 152 7.27 -6.92 -18.42
C ARG A 152 7.66 -5.76 -19.33
N ALA A 153 8.93 -5.67 -19.69
CA ALA A 153 9.47 -4.62 -20.57
C ALA A 153 9.05 -3.19 -20.15
N GLY A 154 9.07 -2.89 -18.84
CA GLY A 154 8.75 -1.56 -18.30
C GLY A 154 7.26 -1.23 -18.23
N HIS A 155 6.38 -2.19 -18.51
CA HIS A 155 4.93 -2.03 -18.44
C HIS A 155 4.31 -3.09 -17.54
N TYR A 156 3.17 -2.78 -16.92
CA TYR A 156 2.39 -3.79 -16.21
C TYR A 156 1.80 -4.79 -17.22
N ASP A 157 1.93 -6.08 -16.92
CA ASP A 157 1.46 -7.16 -17.82
C ASP A 157 0.05 -7.64 -17.50
N GLY A 158 -0.57 -7.09 -16.45
CA GLY A 158 -1.93 -7.44 -16.03
C GLY A 158 -2.00 -8.60 -15.04
N THR A 159 -0.85 -9.11 -14.58
CA THR A 159 -0.75 -10.18 -13.58
C THR A 159 -0.43 -9.63 -12.19
N ILE A 160 -0.47 -10.49 -11.19
CA ILE A 160 -0.03 -10.21 -9.82
C ILE A 160 1.26 -10.99 -9.60
N ASP A 161 2.28 -10.32 -9.09
CA ASP A 161 3.54 -10.92 -8.68
C ASP A 161 3.50 -11.23 -7.19
N GLY A 162 3.55 -12.52 -6.86
CA GLY A 162 3.51 -13.01 -5.48
C GLY A 162 2.12 -13.04 -4.84
N GLU A 163 2.05 -12.67 -3.57
CA GLU A 163 0.83 -12.77 -2.76
C GLU A 163 -0.15 -11.63 -3.08
N PHE A 164 -1.42 -12.00 -3.22
CA PHE A 164 -2.51 -11.02 -3.29
C PHE A 164 -2.87 -10.54 -1.88
N VAL A 165 -2.49 -9.30 -1.55
CA VAL A 165 -2.64 -8.71 -0.23
C VAL A 165 -4.05 -8.17 -0.05
N TRP A 166 -4.99 -9.07 0.32
CA TRP A 166 -6.38 -8.75 0.60
C TRP A 166 -7.01 -9.78 1.54
N GLY A 167 -7.81 -9.37 2.52
CA GLY A 167 -8.47 -10.25 3.48
C GLY A 167 -7.49 -11.27 4.10
N LYS A 168 -7.77 -12.57 3.97
CA LYS A 168 -6.87 -13.64 4.45
C LYS A 168 -5.47 -13.61 3.81
N GLY A 169 -5.35 -13.08 2.58
CA GLY A 169 -4.07 -12.88 1.89
C GLY A 169 -3.21 -11.84 2.61
N LYS A 170 -3.80 -10.74 3.08
CA LYS A 170 -3.10 -9.72 3.90
C LYS A 170 -2.48 -10.36 5.15
N ALA A 171 -3.25 -11.14 5.88
CA ALA A 171 -2.74 -11.84 7.07
C ALA A 171 -1.62 -12.85 6.75
N ARG A 172 -1.71 -13.58 5.60
CA ARG A 172 -0.63 -14.48 5.15
C ARG A 172 0.62 -13.69 4.79
N ALA A 173 0.48 -12.59 4.06
CA ALA A 173 1.60 -11.74 3.65
C ALA A 173 2.31 -11.13 4.86
N VAL A 174 1.57 -10.61 5.85
CA VAL A 174 2.12 -10.11 7.13
C VAL A 174 2.89 -11.21 7.86
N ARG A 175 2.33 -12.42 8.00
CA ARG A 175 3.03 -13.55 8.64
C ARG A 175 4.28 -13.99 7.86
N ALA A 176 4.23 -13.96 6.52
CA ALA A 176 5.38 -14.27 5.69
C ALA A 176 6.47 -13.21 5.83
N TRP A 177 6.09 -11.93 5.91
CA TRP A 177 6.99 -10.83 6.18
C TRP A 177 7.67 -11.00 7.54
N ALA A 178 6.89 -11.23 8.62
CA ALA A 178 7.42 -11.40 9.98
C ALA A 178 8.43 -12.55 10.06
N ARG A 179 8.16 -13.70 9.41
CA ARG A 179 9.11 -14.81 9.35
C ARG A 179 10.40 -14.44 8.65
N ARG A 180 10.36 -13.72 7.52
CA ARG A 180 11.56 -13.28 6.78
C ARG A 180 12.42 -12.35 7.60
N HIS A 181 11.80 -11.44 8.35
CA HIS A 181 12.48 -10.42 9.14
C HIS A 181 12.74 -10.85 10.59
N ARG A 182 12.44 -12.12 10.94
CA ARG A 182 12.61 -12.69 12.29
C ARG A 182 11.90 -11.89 13.38
N VAL A 183 10.75 -11.31 13.04
CA VAL A 183 9.91 -10.51 13.95
C VAL A 183 8.97 -11.42 14.71
N ASP A 184 8.87 -11.22 16.03
CA ASP A 184 7.89 -11.90 16.87
C ASP A 184 6.51 -11.21 16.78
N LEU A 185 5.54 -11.90 16.20
CA LEU A 185 4.17 -11.40 16.10
C LEU A 185 3.47 -11.32 17.48
N GLY A 186 3.94 -12.07 18.49
CA GLY A 186 3.43 -11.97 19.86
C GLY A 186 3.79 -10.65 20.54
N GLN A 187 4.81 -9.95 20.04
CA GLN A 187 5.23 -8.63 20.49
C GLN A 187 4.89 -7.51 19.50
N SER A 188 4.06 -7.81 18.51
CA SER A 188 3.71 -6.91 17.43
C SER A 188 2.30 -6.36 17.56
N PHE A 189 2.03 -5.26 16.90
CA PHE A 189 0.76 -4.55 16.86
C PHE A 189 0.21 -4.49 15.44
N ALA A 190 -1.11 -4.48 15.30
CA ALA A 190 -1.77 -4.29 14.02
C ALA A 190 -2.94 -3.30 14.18
N TYR A 191 -3.00 -2.33 13.29
CA TYR A 191 -4.01 -1.29 13.24
C TYR A 191 -4.77 -1.41 11.91
N SER A 192 -6.07 -1.62 12.00
CA SER A 192 -6.99 -1.63 10.87
C SER A 192 -8.41 -1.28 11.33
N ASP A 193 -9.26 -0.83 10.41
CA ASP A 193 -10.69 -0.62 10.62
C ASP A 193 -11.48 -1.92 10.71
#